data_f37ccf72f215addbcfe92b7a03e08ed4
#
_entry.id   f37ccf72f215addbcfe92b7a03e08ed4
#
_cell.length_a   1.000
_cell.length_b   1.000
_cell.length_c   1.000
_cell.angle_alpha   90.00
_cell.angle_beta   90.00
_cell.angle_gamma   90.00
#
_symmetry.space_group_name_H-M   'P 1'
#
loop_
_entity.id
_entity.type
_entity.pdbx_description
1 polymer ?
#
loop_
_entity_poly.entity_id
_entity_poly.type
_entity_poly.pdbx_seq_one_letter_code
_entity_poly.pdbx_strand_id
1 'polypeptide(L)'
;MMGYDRAIVTFSPDGRLFQVEYAREAVKRGTTSIGLIFGNGVVLIASKPIMELAVPDGSGEKVHQIDDHLGAAISGFMADGRVLIDMGRVKAQVYKLTYDEPLNVMGAVKELSDKMQLYTQYGGVRPFGVAFLLGGIDEKGPQLFEIDPSSAYYGWKAQVIGRGAPEAMKLLKKQWKENLSEEEAIKLGVKALKVGEKGLKPEEIELAVINGKGFKKYHGNDGLKFIKKYW
;
A
#
# COMPACT_ATOMS: atom_id res chain seq x y z
N MET A 1 -12.07 -10.46 31.82
CA MET A 1 -12.04 -10.42 30.35
C MET A 1 -12.49 -11.77 29.84
N MET A 2 -13.67 -11.86 29.29
CA MET A 2 -14.19 -13.11 28.72
C MET A 2 -13.40 -13.35 27.42
N GLY A 3 -12.97 -14.58 27.15
CA GLY A 3 -12.03 -15.00 26.11
C GLY A 3 -12.34 -14.67 24.63
N TYR A 4 -13.15 -13.65 24.36
CA TYR A 4 -13.45 -13.16 23.00
C TYR A 4 -12.22 -12.59 22.28
N ASP A 5 -11.22 -12.13 23.02
CA ASP A 5 -9.94 -11.64 22.49
C ASP A 5 -9.07 -12.75 21.89
N ARG A 6 -9.32 -14.02 22.27
CA ARG A 6 -8.62 -15.20 21.75
C ARG A 6 -9.36 -15.87 20.59
N ALA A 7 -10.66 -15.60 20.43
CA ALA A 7 -11.45 -16.19 19.36
C ALA A 7 -11.28 -15.39 18.06
N ILE A 8 -10.86 -16.05 17.00
CA ILE A 8 -10.56 -15.40 15.71
C ILE A 8 -11.85 -15.05 14.97
N VAL A 9 -12.87 -15.92 15.07
CA VAL A 9 -14.10 -15.88 14.27
C VAL A 9 -15.35 -15.49 15.04
N THR A 10 -15.21 -15.16 16.32
CA THR A 10 -16.36 -14.88 17.21
C THR A 10 -16.47 -13.38 17.44
N PHE A 11 -17.64 -12.83 17.15
CA PHE A 11 -17.97 -11.46 17.52
C PHE A 11 -18.11 -11.34 19.05
N SER A 12 -17.57 -10.28 19.61
CA SER A 12 -17.89 -9.86 20.96
C SER A 12 -19.35 -9.38 21.05
N PRO A 13 -19.96 -9.27 22.25
CA PRO A 13 -21.31 -8.77 22.39
C PRO A 13 -21.58 -7.38 21.81
N ASP A 14 -20.54 -6.55 21.71
CA ASP A 14 -20.55 -5.23 21.10
C ASP A 14 -20.21 -5.26 19.59
N GLY A 15 -20.18 -6.44 18.96
CA GLY A 15 -20.03 -6.60 17.52
C GLY A 15 -18.60 -6.42 16.98
N ARG A 16 -17.55 -6.62 17.80
CA ARG A 16 -16.14 -6.43 17.43
C ARG A 16 -15.46 -7.77 17.15
N LEU A 17 -14.57 -7.78 16.18
CA LEU A 17 -13.61 -8.86 15.91
C LEU A 17 -12.22 -8.42 16.41
N PHE A 18 -11.88 -8.79 17.63
CA PHE A 18 -10.66 -8.31 18.29
C PHE A 18 -9.39 -8.64 17.52
N GLN A 19 -9.31 -9.81 16.89
CA GLN A 19 -8.12 -10.17 16.09
C GLN A 19 -7.94 -9.26 14.86
N VAL A 20 -9.02 -8.77 14.26
CA VAL A 20 -8.96 -7.76 13.17
C VAL A 20 -8.50 -6.41 13.73
N GLU A 21 -8.94 -6.03 14.92
CA GLU A 21 -8.47 -4.79 15.55
C GLU A 21 -6.99 -4.85 15.90
N TYR A 22 -6.50 -5.99 16.41
CA TYR A 22 -5.08 -6.20 16.65
C TYR A 22 -4.26 -6.18 15.35
N ALA A 23 -4.79 -6.74 14.27
CA ALA A 23 -4.17 -6.63 12.95
C ALA A 23 -4.09 -5.17 12.46
N ARG A 24 -5.11 -4.35 12.69
CA ARG A 24 -5.06 -2.91 12.42
C ARG A 24 -4.01 -2.18 13.27
N GLU A 25 -3.82 -2.57 14.54
CA GLU A 25 -2.75 -2.02 15.37
C GLU A 25 -1.35 -2.39 14.83
N ALA A 26 -1.17 -3.58 14.25
CA ALA A 26 0.07 -3.95 13.57
C ALA A 26 0.36 -3.02 12.37
N VAL A 27 -0.66 -2.67 11.59
CA VAL A 27 -0.53 -1.69 10.49
C VAL A 27 -0.13 -0.32 11.01
N LYS A 28 -0.77 0.18 12.07
CA LYS A 28 -0.45 1.48 12.67
C LYS A 28 0.97 1.57 13.24
N ARG A 29 1.60 0.44 13.58
CA ARG A 29 3.01 0.37 14.02
C ARG A 29 3.99 0.25 12.86
N GLY A 30 3.53 -0.14 11.69
CA GLY A 30 4.34 -0.18 10.47
C GLY A 30 4.81 1.20 10.04
N THR A 31 5.93 1.27 9.31
CA THR A 31 6.40 2.52 8.70
C THR A 31 5.41 3.00 7.64
N THR A 32 5.40 4.30 7.42
CA THR A 32 4.38 4.99 6.61
C THR A 32 4.49 4.65 5.13
N SER A 33 3.33 4.47 4.50
CA SER A 33 3.17 4.40 3.05
C SER A 33 2.08 5.34 2.60
N ILE A 34 2.26 5.94 1.43
CA ILE A 34 1.41 7.00 0.86
C ILE A 34 1.07 6.64 -0.58
N GLY A 35 -0.17 6.83 -0.96
CA GLY A 35 -0.65 6.79 -2.34
C GLY A 35 -1.31 8.11 -2.73
N LEU A 36 -1.07 8.58 -3.94
CA LEU A 36 -1.59 9.84 -4.47
C LEU A 36 -2.00 9.65 -5.94
N ILE A 37 -3.21 10.06 -6.30
CA ILE A 37 -3.59 10.23 -7.70
C ILE A 37 -3.13 11.60 -8.19
N PHE A 38 -2.56 11.64 -9.39
CA PHE A 38 -2.29 12.86 -10.15
C PHE A 38 -2.94 12.76 -11.53
N GLY A 39 -2.90 13.80 -12.34
CA GLY A 39 -3.67 13.94 -13.57
C GLY A 39 -3.83 12.68 -14.42
N ASN A 40 -2.75 11.95 -14.70
CA ASN A 40 -2.76 10.75 -15.55
C ASN A 40 -2.08 9.55 -14.90
N GLY A 41 -1.99 9.49 -13.57
CA GLY A 41 -1.31 8.39 -12.91
C GLY A 41 -1.46 8.35 -11.39
N VAL A 42 -0.71 7.42 -10.80
CA VAL A 42 -0.63 7.20 -9.35
C VAL A 42 0.83 7.22 -8.90
N VAL A 43 1.10 7.88 -7.78
CA VAL A 43 2.38 7.83 -7.08
C VAL A 43 2.22 6.98 -5.83
N LEU A 44 3.11 6.03 -5.63
CA LEU A 44 3.23 5.23 -4.41
C LEU A 44 4.58 5.52 -3.76
N ILE A 45 4.57 5.90 -2.49
CA ILE A 45 5.78 6.26 -1.74
C ILE A 45 5.73 5.55 -0.38
N ALA A 46 6.86 5.03 0.07
CA ALA A 46 6.96 4.38 1.37
C ALA A 46 8.26 4.72 2.08
N SER A 47 8.21 4.75 3.40
CA SER A 47 9.40 4.75 4.25
C SER A 47 9.85 3.31 4.50
N LYS A 48 11.13 3.03 4.22
CA LYS A 48 11.79 1.76 4.47
C LYS A 48 13.00 1.99 5.39
N PRO A 49 13.09 1.33 6.55
CA PRO A 49 14.28 1.45 7.40
C PRO A 49 15.51 0.86 6.69
N ILE A 50 16.63 1.57 6.75
CA ILE A 50 17.92 1.07 6.27
C ILE A 50 18.47 0.08 7.30
N MET A 51 18.82 -1.10 6.84
CA MET A 51 19.57 -2.09 7.61
C MET A 51 21.01 -2.09 7.10
N GLU A 52 21.96 -1.63 7.92
CA GLU A 52 23.36 -1.39 7.51
C GLU A 52 24.07 -2.60 6.90
N LEU A 53 23.73 -3.81 7.36
CA LEU A 53 24.33 -5.06 6.88
C LEU A 53 23.42 -5.86 5.93
N ALA A 54 22.28 -5.31 5.55
CA ALA A 54 21.39 -6.00 4.60
C ALA A 54 21.90 -5.85 3.17
N VAL A 55 21.83 -6.95 2.41
CA VAL A 55 22.11 -6.92 0.98
C VAL A 55 20.98 -6.18 0.25
N PRO A 56 21.28 -5.27 -0.68
CA PRO A 56 20.27 -4.56 -1.46
C PRO A 56 19.69 -5.45 -2.58
N ASP A 57 19.06 -6.55 -2.19
CA ASP A 57 18.48 -7.57 -3.08
C ASP A 57 16.98 -7.41 -3.36
N GLY A 58 16.40 -6.29 -2.91
CA GLY A 58 14.95 -6.06 -2.99
C GLY A 58 14.15 -6.67 -1.85
N SER A 59 14.78 -7.44 -0.94
CA SER A 59 14.11 -7.93 0.27
C SER A 59 13.73 -6.77 1.20
N GLY A 60 12.59 -6.88 1.89
CA GLY A 60 12.09 -5.84 2.77
C GLY A 60 11.57 -4.59 2.06
N GLU A 61 11.36 -4.63 0.75
CA GLU A 61 10.70 -3.56 0.00
C GLU A 61 9.23 -3.44 0.39
N LYS A 62 8.71 -2.23 0.31
CA LYS A 62 7.31 -1.90 0.63
C LYS A 62 6.50 -1.49 -0.57
N VAL A 63 7.16 -1.02 -1.63
CA VAL A 63 6.52 -0.66 -2.89
C VAL A 63 6.80 -1.74 -3.92
N HIS A 64 5.75 -2.38 -4.38
CA HIS A 64 5.81 -3.57 -5.23
C HIS A 64 5.05 -3.36 -6.53
N GLN A 65 5.61 -3.84 -7.62
CA GLN A 65 4.89 -4.03 -8.87
C GLN A 65 4.04 -5.31 -8.78
N ILE A 66 2.78 -5.23 -9.18
CA ILE A 66 1.89 -6.39 -9.34
C ILE A 66 1.80 -6.76 -10.82
N ASP A 67 1.55 -5.78 -11.67
CA ASP A 67 1.57 -5.89 -13.13
C ASP A 67 2.09 -4.57 -13.72
N ASP A 68 2.22 -4.46 -15.04
CA ASP A 68 2.75 -3.26 -15.69
C ASP A 68 1.94 -1.99 -15.38
N HIS A 69 0.64 -2.12 -15.18
CA HIS A 69 -0.29 -1.03 -14.88
C HIS A 69 -0.73 -0.99 -13.41
N LEU A 70 -0.25 -1.93 -12.58
CA LEU A 70 -0.65 -2.11 -11.19
C LEU A 70 0.54 -2.14 -10.23
N GLY A 71 0.42 -1.46 -9.11
CA GLY A 71 1.38 -1.52 -8.02
C GLY A 71 0.72 -1.38 -6.67
N ALA A 72 1.45 -1.75 -5.62
CA ALA A 72 0.99 -1.60 -4.26
C ALA A 72 2.08 -1.08 -3.33
N ALA A 73 1.70 -0.27 -2.35
CA ALA A 73 2.51 0.06 -1.19
C ALA A 73 1.86 -0.54 0.06
N ILE A 74 2.66 -1.14 0.95
CA ILE A 74 2.18 -1.88 2.11
C ILE A 74 2.64 -1.27 3.44
N SER A 75 1.86 -1.52 4.50
CA SER A 75 2.26 -1.23 5.87
C SER A 75 1.74 -2.32 6.82
N GLY A 76 2.54 -2.68 7.82
CA GLY A 76 2.25 -3.76 8.76
C GLY A 76 3.26 -4.90 8.64
N PHE A 77 2.81 -6.15 8.74
CA PHE A 77 3.67 -7.33 8.64
C PHE A 77 4.09 -7.59 7.20
N MET A 78 5.38 -7.39 6.92
CA MET A 78 5.98 -7.54 5.60
C MET A 78 5.79 -8.96 5.01
N ALA A 79 5.88 -10.00 5.85
CA ALA A 79 5.69 -11.38 5.41
C ALA A 79 4.27 -11.62 4.87
N ASP A 80 3.26 -11.07 5.54
CA ASP A 80 1.86 -11.14 5.08
C ASP A 80 1.67 -10.39 3.76
N GLY A 81 2.27 -9.19 3.67
CA GLY A 81 2.24 -8.37 2.47
C GLY A 81 2.86 -9.09 1.26
N ARG A 82 4.03 -9.71 1.45
CA ARG A 82 4.70 -10.47 0.39
C ARG A 82 3.82 -11.59 -0.19
N VAL A 83 3.19 -12.38 0.68
CA VAL A 83 2.33 -13.49 0.24
C VAL A 83 1.15 -12.98 -0.61
N LEU A 84 0.52 -11.88 -0.18
CA LEU A 84 -0.60 -11.29 -0.92
C LEU A 84 -0.17 -10.62 -2.23
N ILE A 85 0.99 -9.97 -2.26
CA ILE A 85 1.58 -9.42 -3.49
C ILE A 85 1.86 -10.52 -4.51
N ASP A 86 2.49 -11.63 -4.09
CA ASP A 86 2.79 -12.75 -4.97
C ASP A 86 1.50 -13.40 -5.50
N MET A 87 0.48 -13.52 -4.66
CA MET A 87 -0.85 -13.96 -5.10
C MET A 87 -1.45 -13.00 -6.14
N GLY A 88 -1.38 -11.69 -5.90
CA GLY A 88 -1.87 -10.67 -6.83
C GLY A 88 -1.19 -10.75 -8.20
N ARG A 89 0.14 -10.94 -8.22
CA ARG A 89 0.92 -11.15 -9.44
C ARG A 89 0.44 -12.35 -10.23
N VAL A 90 0.28 -13.50 -9.54
CA VAL A 90 -0.22 -14.73 -10.18
C VAL A 90 -1.62 -14.52 -10.75
N LYS A 91 -2.52 -13.89 -9.98
CA LYS A 91 -3.89 -13.63 -10.43
C LYS A 91 -3.93 -12.70 -11.66
N ALA A 92 -3.12 -11.65 -11.68
CA ALA A 92 -3.02 -10.74 -12.82
C ALA A 92 -2.55 -11.48 -14.09
N GLN A 93 -1.52 -12.34 -13.97
CA GLN A 93 -1.03 -13.13 -15.10
C GLN A 93 -2.03 -14.20 -15.57
N VAL A 94 -2.66 -14.91 -14.64
CA VAL A 94 -3.70 -15.90 -14.98
C VAL A 94 -4.88 -15.23 -15.70
N TYR A 95 -5.32 -14.07 -15.21
CA TYR A 95 -6.39 -13.31 -15.86
C TYR A 95 -5.99 -12.92 -17.30
N LYS A 96 -4.80 -12.36 -17.47
CA LYS A 96 -4.27 -11.96 -18.78
C LYS A 96 -4.17 -13.14 -19.76
N LEU A 97 -3.71 -14.31 -19.30
CA LEU A 97 -3.63 -15.50 -20.12
C LEU A 97 -5.00 -16.08 -20.49
N THR A 98 -6.02 -15.89 -19.62
CA THR A 98 -7.35 -16.45 -19.83
C THR A 98 -8.22 -15.58 -20.75
N TYR A 99 -8.10 -14.26 -20.59
CA TYR A 99 -9.01 -13.30 -21.24
C TYR A 99 -8.31 -12.42 -22.29
N ASP A 100 -6.99 -12.56 -22.47
CA ASP A 100 -6.15 -11.75 -23.37
C ASP A 100 -6.23 -10.24 -23.09
N GLU A 101 -6.53 -9.88 -21.84
CA GLU A 101 -6.60 -8.50 -21.37
C GLU A 101 -6.03 -8.35 -19.94
N PRO A 102 -5.51 -7.18 -19.56
CA PRO A 102 -4.99 -6.96 -18.21
C PRO A 102 -6.12 -6.97 -17.18
N LEU A 103 -5.84 -7.52 -15.98
CA LEU A 103 -6.76 -7.45 -14.85
C LEU A 103 -6.97 -6.00 -14.43
N ASN A 104 -8.22 -5.51 -14.46
CA ASN A 104 -8.51 -4.14 -14.06
C ASN A 104 -8.22 -3.89 -12.56
N VAL A 105 -8.06 -2.61 -12.19
CA VAL A 105 -7.65 -2.22 -10.82
C VAL A 105 -8.63 -2.76 -9.78
N MET A 106 -9.93 -2.61 -10.01
CA MET A 106 -10.96 -3.11 -9.08
C MET A 106 -10.95 -4.63 -8.97
N GLY A 107 -10.67 -5.36 -10.05
CA GLY A 107 -10.52 -6.81 -10.03
C GLY A 107 -9.38 -7.25 -9.12
N ALA A 108 -8.22 -6.58 -9.22
CA ALA A 108 -7.09 -6.85 -8.34
C ALA A 108 -7.41 -6.55 -6.86
N VAL A 109 -8.11 -5.43 -6.58
CA VAL A 109 -8.57 -5.08 -5.24
C VAL A 109 -9.47 -6.17 -4.66
N LYS A 110 -10.44 -6.66 -5.43
CA LYS A 110 -11.37 -7.71 -5.00
C LYS A 110 -10.63 -9.02 -4.72
N GLU A 111 -9.75 -9.47 -5.60
CA GLU A 111 -8.99 -10.70 -5.40
C GLU A 111 -8.19 -10.69 -4.09
N LEU A 112 -7.54 -9.57 -3.76
CA LEU A 112 -6.80 -9.42 -2.51
C LEU A 112 -7.75 -9.34 -1.30
N SER A 113 -8.79 -8.53 -1.40
CA SER A 113 -9.79 -8.32 -0.34
C SER A 113 -10.52 -9.62 0.00
N ASP A 114 -11.00 -10.37 -1.00
CA ASP A 114 -11.69 -11.64 -0.79
C ASP A 114 -10.79 -12.68 -0.10
N LYS A 115 -9.49 -12.71 -0.48
CA LYS A 115 -8.52 -13.55 0.21
C LYS A 115 -8.34 -13.16 1.68
N MET A 116 -8.22 -11.86 1.96
CA MET A 116 -8.07 -11.37 3.33
C MET A 116 -9.32 -11.65 4.15
N GLN A 117 -10.51 -11.48 3.56
CA GLN A 117 -11.79 -11.72 4.21
C GLN A 117 -11.95 -13.18 4.65
N LEU A 118 -11.56 -14.14 3.83
CA LEU A 118 -11.57 -15.56 4.20
C LEU A 118 -10.82 -15.82 5.51
N TYR A 119 -9.70 -15.15 5.74
CA TYR A 119 -8.88 -15.32 6.95
C TYR A 119 -9.50 -14.69 8.20
N THR A 120 -10.56 -13.91 8.05
CA THR A 120 -11.36 -13.42 9.19
C THR A 120 -12.49 -14.36 9.58
N GLN A 121 -12.81 -15.38 8.76
CA GLN A 121 -13.90 -16.32 8.98
C GLN A 121 -13.46 -17.74 9.34
N TYR A 122 -12.26 -18.16 8.93
CA TYR A 122 -11.78 -19.51 9.19
C TYR A 122 -11.13 -19.62 10.57
N GLY A 123 -11.60 -20.59 11.36
CA GLY A 123 -10.95 -20.98 12.61
C GLY A 123 -9.55 -21.55 12.36
N GLY A 124 -8.61 -21.27 13.25
CA GLY A 124 -7.23 -21.77 13.17
C GLY A 124 -6.28 -20.92 12.33
N VAL A 125 -6.76 -19.87 11.63
CA VAL A 125 -5.93 -18.88 10.95
C VAL A 125 -6.13 -17.49 11.56
N ARG A 126 -5.12 -16.64 11.51
CA ARG A 126 -5.25 -15.25 11.93
C ARG A 126 -5.54 -14.32 10.73
N PRO A 127 -6.17 -13.17 10.94
CA PRO A 127 -6.22 -12.12 9.91
C PRO A 127 -4.83 -11.68 9.46
N PHE A 128 -4.72 -11.22 8.23
CA PHE A 128 -3.49 -10.59 7.73
C PHE A 128 -3.23 -9.27 8.46
N GLY A 129 -2.03 -9.11 8.99
CA GLY A 129 -1.61 -7.91 9.72
C GLY A 129 -1.02 -6.83 8.82
N VAL A 130 -1.56 -6.63 7.63
CA VAL A 130 -1.06 -5.72 6.61
C VAL A 130 -2.20 -4.94 5.97
N ALA A 131 -1.97 -3.68 5.65
CA ALA A 131 -2.81 -2.87 4.78
C ALA A 131 -2.09 -2.56 3.47
N PHE A 132 -2.88 -2.36 2.42
CA PHE A 132 -2.42 -2.05 1.07
C PHE A 132 -2.92 -0.68 0.64
N LEU A 133 -2.06 0.05 -0.06
CA LEU A 133 -2.44 1.10 -0.99
C LEU A 133 -2.19 0.55 -2.39
N LEU A 134 -3.23 0.08 -3.06
CA LEU A 134 -3.16 -0.46 -4.40
C LEU A 134 -3.49 0.65 -5.39
N GLY A 135 -2.53 0.95 -6.25
CA GLY A 135 -2.67 1.97 -7.28
C GLY A 135 -2.50 1.39 -8.68
N GLY A 136 -3.23 1.92 -9.62
CA GLY A 136 -3.12 1.47 -11.01
C GLY A 136 -3.90 2.34 -11.97
N ILE A 137 -3.82 1.97 -13.24
CA ILE A 137 -4.52 2.64 -14.35
C ILE A 137 -5.21 1.59 -15.20
N ASP A 138 -6.47 1.78 -15.46
CA ASP A 138 -7.27 1.02 -16.42
C ASP A 138 -8.14 1.94 -17.26
N GLU A 139 -9.15 1.40 -17.96
CA GLU A 139 -10.09 2.16 -18.78
C GLU A 139 -10.81 3.30 -18.04
N LYS A 140 -10.94 3.19 -16.70
CA LYS A 140 -11.55 4.22 -15.85
C LYS A 140 -10.56 5.31 -15.45
N GLY A 141 -9.31 5.22 -15.91
CA GLY A 141 -8.22 6.12 -15.55
C GLY A 141 -7.48 5.71 -14.29
N PRO A 142 -6.72 6.64 -13.67
CA PRO A 142 -5.95 6.38 -12.47
C PRO A 142 -6.85 6.11 -11.27
N GLN A 143 -6.54 5.06 -10.52
CA GLN A 143 -7.29 4.63 -9.34
C GLN A 143 -6.34 4.29 -8.19
N LEU A 144 -6.76 4.59 -6.98
CA LEU A 144 -6.06 4.27 -5.75
C LEU A 144 -7.06 3.71 -4.75
N PHE A 145 -6.77 2.52 -4.21
CA PHE A 145 -7.58 1.88 -3.18
C PHE A 145 -6.75 1.57 -1.95
N GLU A 146 -7.35 1.73 -0.79
CA GLU A 146 -6.88 1.15 0.45
C GLU A 146 -7.62 -0.16 0.70
N ILE A 147 -6.91 -1.20 1.12
CA ILE A 147 -7.46 -2.46 1.66
C ILE A 147 -6.91 -2.60 3.07
N ASP A 148 -7.80 -2.64 4.07
CA ASP A 148 -7.41 -2.76 5.48
C ASP A 148 -7.46 -4.23 5.97
N PRO A 149 -6.93 -4.56 7.16
CA PRO A 149 -6.96 -5.92 7.70
C PRO A 149 -8.34 -6.54 7.88
N SER A 150 -9.42 -5.75 7.91
CA SER A 150 -10.79 -6.28 7.90
C SER A 150 -11.26 -6.71 6.51
N SER A 151 -10.40 -6.56 5.50
CA SER A 151 -10.72 -6.71 4.08
C SER A 151 -11.67 -5.66 3.49
N ALA A 152 -12.04 -4.64 4.24
CA ALA A 152 -12.74 -3.51 3.67
C ALA A 152 -11.81 -2.74 2.73
N TYR A 153 -12.35 -2.28 1.59
CA TYR A 153 -11.61 -1.45 0.65
C TYR A 153 -12.36 -0.18 0.29
N TYR A 154 -11.61 0.89 0.09
CA TYR A 154 -12.15 2.21 -0.25
C TYR A 154 -11.29 2.86 -1.33
N GLY A 155 -11.95 3.52 -2.29
CA GLY A 155 -11.26 4.35 -3.28
C GLY A 155 -10.89 5.72 -2.71
N TRP A 156 -9.68 6.19 -3.02
CA TRP A 156 -9.12 7.44 -2.50
C TRP A 156 -8.48 8.27 -3.61
N LYS A 157 -8.49 9.58 -3.46
CA LYS A 157 -7.66 10.50 -4.25
C LYS A 157 -6.23 10.59 -3.69
N ALA A 158 -6.11 10.49 -2.38
CA ALA A 158 -4.85 10.42 -1.63
C ALA A 158 -5.09 9.70 -0.32
N GLN A 159 -4.20 8.79 0.08
CA GLN A 159 -4.32 8.04 1.33
C GLN A 159 -2.95 7.71 1.93
N VAL A 160 -2.94 7.55 3.24
CA VAL A 160 -1.75 7.21 4.03
C VAL A 160 -2.08 6.06 4.96
N ILE A 161 -1.19 5.08 5.02
CA ILE A 161 -1.25 3.97 5.98
C ILE A 161 0.06 3.91 6.79
N GLY A 162 -0.01 3.31 7.98
CA GLY A 162 1.14 3.20 8.90
C GLY A 162 1.16 4.28 9.97
N ARG A 163 2.26 4.30 10.75
CA ARG A 163 2.36 5.11 11.97
C ARG A 163 2.28 6.62 11.75
N GLY A 164 2.77 7.11 10.61
CA GLY A 164 2.75 8.54 10.26
C GLY A 164 1.46 9.00 9.59
N ALA A 165 0.45 8.11 9.44
CA ALA A 165 -0.78 8.43 8.74
C ALA A 165 -1.51 9.67 9.30
N PRO A 166 -1.66 9.88 10.64
CA PRO A 166 -2.37 11.03 11.16
C PRO A 166 -1.77 12.37 10.72
N GLU A 167 -0.45 12.49 10.78
CA GLU A 167 0.23 13.76 10.46
C GLU A 167 0.36 13.99 8.95
N ALA A 168 0.74 12.95 8.20
CA ALA A 168 0.84 13.03 6.75
C ALA A 168 -0.53 13.35 6.11
N MET A 169 -1.62 12.73 6.59
CA MET A 169 -2.98 12.96 6.10
C MET A 169 -3.45 14.41 6.34
N LYS A 170 -3.08 15.03 7.49
CA LYS A 170 -3.39 16.46 7.73
C LYS A 170 -2.78 17.37 6.66
N LEU A 171 -1.57 17.06 6.21
CA LEU A 171 -0.90 17.80 5.15
C LEU A 171 -1.54 17.55 3.79
N LEU A 172 -1.83 16.28 3.46
CA LEU A 172 -2.46 15.92 2.19
C LEU A 172 -3.83 16.59 2.04
N LYS A 173 -4.68 16.58 3.07
CA LYS A 173 -5.99 17.25 3.06
C LYS A 173 -5.92 18.76 2.76
N LYS A 174 -4.80 19.40 3.12
CA LYS A 174 -4.60 20.84 2.88
C LYS A 174 -4.00 21.16 1.52
N GLN A 175 -3.18 20.26 0.96
CA GLN A 175 -2.34 20.56 -0.20
C GLN A 175 -2.65 19.73 -1.44
N TRP A 176 -3.38 18.60 -1.31
CA TRP A 176 -3.79 17.83 -2.48
C TRP A 176 -4.82 18.62 -3.30
N LYS A 177 -4.65 18.61 -4.61
CA LYS A 177 -5.55 19.27 -5.59
C LYS A 177 -5.84 18.30 -6.73
N GLU A 178 -6.97 18.46 -7.38
CA GLU A 178 -7.24 17.82 -8.66
C GLU A 178 -6.23 18.31 -9.71
N ASN A 179 -5.85 17.42 -10.63
CA ASN A 179 -4.92 17.71 -11.73
C ASN A 179 -3.49 18.11 -11.30
N LEU A 180 -3.00 17.59 -10.19
CA LEU A 180 -1.57 17.66 -9.90
C LEU A 180 -0.78 17.09 -11.08
N SER A 181 0.34 17.72 -11.43
CA SER A 181 1.34 17.10 -12.29
C SER A 181 2.06 15.97 -11.55
N GLU A 182 2.71 15.07 -12.29
CA GLU A 182 3.53 14.01 -11.70
C GLU A 182 4.56 14.57 -10.72
N GLU A 183 5.24 15.65 -11.11
CA GLU A 183 6.27 16.31 -10.29
C GLU A 183 5.69 16.89 -8.99
N GLU A 184 4.55 17.55 -9.06
CA GLU A 184 3.85 18.10 -7.88
C GLU A 184 3.37 16.98 -6.93
N ALA A 185 2.85 15.88 -7.48
CA ALA A 185 2.40 14.73 -6.70
C ALA A 185 3.57 14.06 -5.96
N ILE A 186 4.71 13.86 -6.64
CA ILE A 186 5.93 13.34 -6.02
C ILE A 186 6.39 14.26 -4.89
N LYS A 187 6.51 15.56 -5.15
CA LYS A 187 6.93 16.56 -4.16
C LYS A 187 6.00 16.59 -2.94
N LEU A 188 4.69 16.54 -3.19
CA LEU A 188 3.69 16.51 -2.11
C LEU A 188 3.81 15.22 -1.29
N GLY A 189 3.96 14.06 -1.95
CA GLY A 189 4.11 12.78 -1.29
C GLY A 189 5.39 12.67 -0.45
N VAL A 190 6.53 13.10 -0.97
CA VAL A 190 7.80 13.15 -0.21
C VAL A 190 7.67 14.08 0.99
N LYS A 191 7.07 15.27 0.82
CA LYS A 191 6.81 16.20 1.91
C LYS A 191 5.89 15.60 2.98
N ALA A 192 4.82 14.91 2.57
CA ALA A 192 3.90 14.25 3.49
C ALA A 192 4.59 13.12 4.27
N LEU A 193 5.45 12.34 3.59
CA LEU A 193 6.22 11.28 4.24
C LEU A 193 7.20 11.84 5.29
N LYS A 194 7.87 12.96 5.00
CA LYS A 194 8.75 13.65 5.97
C LYS A 194 8.02 14.12 7.22
N VAL A 195 6.77 14.57 7.06
CA VAL A 195 5.94 14.99 8.19
C VAL A 195 5.48 13.79 9.01
N GLY A 196 5.15 12.68 8.36
CA GLY A 196 4.72 11.45 9.02
C GLY A 196 5.86 10.66 9.69
N GLU A 197 7.08 10.74 9.13
CA GLU A 197 8.24 9.99 9.61
C GLU A 197 9.35 10.96 10.06
N LYS A 198 9.43 11.18 11.37
CA LYS A 198 10.46 12.06 11.95
C LYS A 198 11.86 11.45 11.77
N GLY A 199 12.80 12.26 11.30
CA GLY A 199 14.19 11.83 11.10
C GLY A 199 14.41 10.97 9.84
N LEU A 200 13.43 10.89 8.95
CA LEU A 200 13.53 10.21 7.66
C LEU A 200 14.70 10.75 6.83
N LYS A 201 15.41 9.85 6.17
CA LYS A 201 16.50 10.19 5.24
C LYS A 201 16.06 9.88 3.79
N PRO A 202 16.62 10.57 2.78
CA PRO A 202 16.28 10.28 1.37
C PRO A 202 16.51 8.82 0.97
N GLU A 203 17.52 8.18 1.55
CA GLU A 203 17.88 6.78 1.31
C GLU A 203 16.84 5.78 1.83
N GLU A 204 15.97 6.22 2.74
CA GLU A 204 14.89 5.42 3.33
C GLU A 204 13.58 5.52 2.53
N ILE A 205 13.57 6.21 1.40
CA ILE A 205 12.37 6.38 0.57
C ILE A 205 12.35 5.39 -0.57
N GLU A 206 11.27 4.65 -0.67
CA GLU A 206 10.86 3.95 -1.88
C GLU A 206 9.80 4.75 -2.61
N LEU A 207 9.94 4.88 -3.93
CA LEU A 207 9.03 5.62 -4.78
C LEU A 207 8.76 4.86 -6.06
N ALA A 208 7.49 4.77 -6.43
CA ALA A 208 7.07 4.31 -7.75
C ALA A 208 6.01 5.25 -8.34
N VAL A 209 6.03 5.35 -9.65
CA VAL A 209 5.03 6.07 -10.45
C VAL A 209 4.40 5.08 -11.40
N ILE A 210 3.09 5.12 -11.50
CA ILE A 210 2.29 4.35 -12.44
C ILE A 210 1.56 5.34 -13.34
N ASN A 211 1.86 5.31 -14.62
CA ASN A 211 1.25 6.18 -15.62
C ASN A 211 1.05 5.43 -16.95
N GLY A 212 0.66 6.11 -18.01
CA GLY A 212 0.48 5.49 -19.32
C GLY A 212 1.70 4.78 -19.93
N LYS A 213 2.89 4.91 -19.30
CA LYS A 213 4.12 4.18 -19.66
C LYS A 213 4.34 2.94 -18.79
N GLY A 214 3.43 2.64 -17.87
CA GLY A 214 3.49 1.53 -16.94
C GLY A 214 4.02 1.88 -15.55
N PHE A 215 4.35 0.84 -14.78
CA PHE A 215 4.92 0.94 -13.44
C PHE A 215 6.43 1.23 -13.52
N LYS A 216 6.86 2.31 -12.88
CA LYS A 216 8.28 2.66 -12.78
C LYS A 216 8.67 2.87 -11.32
N LYS A 217 9.53 1.99 -10.80
CA LYS A 217 10.14 2.15 -9.47
C LYS A 217 11.47 2.89 -9.57
N TYR A 218 11.68 3.85 -8.68
CA TYR A 218 12.93 4.57 -8.54
C TYR A 218 13.76 3.94 -7.42
N HIS A 219 14.84 3.27 -7.78
CA HIS A 219 15.71 2.50 -6.87
C HIS A 219 17.19 2.72 -7.18
N GLY A 220 18.07 2.28 -6.29
CA GLY A 220 19.52 2.43 -6.44
C GLY A 220 19.98 3.89 -6.46
N ASN A 221 21.17 4.12 -6.99
CA ASN A 221 21.81 5.45 -7.01
C ASN A 221 21.02 6.48 -7.83
N ASP A 222 20.45 6.09 -8.97
CA ASP A 222 19.68 6.99 -9.82
C ASP A 222 18.30 7.30 -9.19
N GLY A 223 17.68 6.33 -8.54
CA GLY A 223 16.48 6.57 -7.75
C GLY A 223 16.74 7.54 -6.60
N LEU A 224 17.86 7.39 -5.90
CA LEU A 224 18.25 8.30 -4.84
C LEU A 224 18.48 9.73 -5.34
N LYS A 225 19.18 9.90 -6.48
CA LYS A 225 19.36 11.21 -7.12
C LYS A 225 18.02 11.83 -7.45
N PHE A 226 17.09 11.02 -8.00
CA PHE A 226 15.75 11.47 -8.32
C PHE A 226 14.97 11.92 -7.08
N ILE A 227 14.99 11.13 -6.00
CA ILE A 227 14.31 11.46 -4.74
C ILE A 227 14.89 12.73 -4.11
N LYS A 228 16.23 12.90 -4.14
CA LYS A 228 16.91 14.10 -3.61
C LYS A 228 16.49 15.40 -4.32
N LYS A 229 16.02 15.33 -5.55
CA LYS A 229 15.46 16.50 -6.27
C LYS A 229 14.21 17.05 -5.58
N TYR A 230 13.46 16.20 -4.88
CA TYR A 230 12.18 16.53 -4.24
C TYR A 230 12.25 16.58 -2.70
N TRP A 231 13.45 16.38 -2.16
CA TRP A 231 13.70 16.32 -0.70
C TRP A 231 13.60 17.70 0.02
#